data_4870410231c885fd67f73fcb8bb14df9
#
_entry.id   4870410231c885fd67f73fcb8bb14df9
#
_cell.length_a   1.000
_cell.length_b   1.000
_cell.length_c   1.000
_cell.angle_alpha   90.00
_cell.angle_beta   90.00
_cell.angle_gamma   90.00
#
_symmetry.space_group_name_H-M   'P 1'
#
loop_
_entity.id
_entity.type
_entity.pdbx_description
1 polymer ?
#
loop_
_entity_poly.entity_id
_entity_poly.type
_entity_poly.pdbx_seq_one_letter_code
_entity_poly.pdbx_strand_id
1 'polypeptide(L)'
;IAYGFGDGGGGVNRDMLEQRRRLDRIPGLPHVKTSTAGEYFRKLKETVKDTDQYVNTWDGELYLEYHRGTYTSQGYNKRMNRKMELLYRRAEWMTVMQGLMAGSLEKAEQESLTKGWKLILTNQFHDIIPGSSIHEVYEDCHKDYAAIEEIAVQVEEDFTENTALPEENTWTVWNASAWTKDELISIPCTENGYFTDDKGCVLPVQKGENAVYVKAEQVPAMGHKVIFFHPQAQGKEEQNSFVIRGREIETPYYLISLNDYGQMTRLYDKTFGREVLAEGERGNVLQMFEDKPLDNDAWDIDIYYQQKMREITELTAFEVTECGPLKLTIHMEWKYMRSFISQDMSL
;
A
#
# COMPACT_ATOMS: atom_id res chain seq x y z
N ILE A 1 27.13 -24.63 7.16
CA ILE A 1 25.93 -25.14 7.83
C ILE A 1 25.74 -24.35 9.11
N ALA A 2 24.56 -23.77 9.31
CA ALA A 2 24.16 -23.20 10.60
C ALA A 2 23.96 -24.36 11.60
N TYR A 3 24.41 -24.18 12.84
CA TYR A 3 24.38 -25.20 13.87
C TYR A 3 24.01 -24.60 15.22
N GLY A 4 23.02 -25.18 15.88
CA GLY A 4 22.49 -24.72 17.17
C GLY A 4 20.99 -25.02 17.26
N PHE A 5 20.42 -24.72 18.44
CA PHE A 5 18.97 -24.72 18.59
C PHE A 5 18.37 -23.46 17.96
N GLY A 6 17.30 -23.62 17.21
CA GLY A 6 16.47 -22.54 16.69
C GLY A 6 15.21 -22.34 17.53
N ASP A 7 14.26 -21.57 16.99
CA ASP A 7 12.92 -21.34 17.53
C ASP A 7 12.87 -20.90 19.00
N GLY A 8 13.25 -19.66 19.27
CA GLY A 8 13.07 -19.08 20.60
C GLY A 8 14.34 -18.77 21.36
N GLY A 9 15.32 -18.16 20.73
CA GLY A 9 16.50 -17.63 21.40
C GLY A 9 17.49 -18.71 21.86
N GLY A 10 17.46 -19.85 21.20
CA GLY A 10 18.40 -20.94 21.39
C GLY A 10 19.84 -20.57 20.97
N GLY A 11 20.50 -21.48 20.35
CA GLY A 11 21.88 -21.31 19.91
C GLY A 11 22.73 -22.53 20.28
N VAL A 12 24.04 -22.36 20.25
CA VAL A 12 24.97 -23.46 20.52
C VAL A 12 25.12 -23.65 22.03
N ASN A 13 24.88 -24.86 22.51
CA ASN A 13 25.14 -25.25 23.88
C ASN A 13 26.52 -25.88 24.03
N ARG A 14 26.88 -26.20 25.29
CA ARG A 14 28.19 -26.79 25.65
C ARG A 14 28.41 -28.17 24.98
N ASP A 15 27.40 -28.99 24.94
CA ASP A 15 27.51 -30.34 24.37
C ASP A 15 27.70 -30.30 22.85
N MET A 16 27.04 -29.38 22.16
CA MET A 16 27.22 -29.14 20.73
C MET A 16 28.65 -28.69 20.42
N LEU A 17 29.23 -27.82 21.23
CA LEU A 17 30.64 -27.40 21.07
C LEU A 17 31.59 -28.56 21.26
N GLU A 18 31.35 -29.42 22.24
CA GLU A 18 32.14 -30.62 22.47
C GLU A 18 32.00 -31.65 21.36
N GLN A 19 30.79 -31.89 20.88
CA GLN A 19 30.53 -32.74 19.71
C GLN A 19 31.28 -32.23 18.47
N ARG A 20 31.25 -30.93 18.18
CA ARG A 20 32.03 -30.35 17.09
C ARG A 20 33.53 -30.64 17.22
N ARG A 21 34.12 -30.50 18.42
CA ARG A 21 35.52 -30.78 18.68
C ARG A 21 35.87 -32.26 18.45
N ARG A 22 34.95 -33.17 18.79
CA ARG A 22 35.12 -34.61 18.56
C ARG A 22 34.99 -34.97 17.10
N LEU A 23 34.00 -34.41 16.40
CA LEU A 23 33.80 -34.61 14.97
C LEU A 23 35.05 -34.25 14.15
N ASP A 24 35.72 -33.17 14.50
CA ASP A 24 36.95 -32.73 13.84
C ASP A 24 38.12 -33.73 13.97
N ARG A 25 38.03 -34.68 14.90
CA ARG A 25 39.08 -35.69 15.20
C ARG A 25 38.74 -37.09 14.70
N ILE A 26 37.60 -37.30 14.12
CA ILE A 26 37.19 -38.64 13.63
C ILE A 26 37.83 -38.91 12.27
N PRO A 27 38.65 -39.95 12.13
CA PRO A 27 39.22 -40.30 10.85
C PRO A 27 38.15 -40.58 9.79
N GLY A 28 38.34 -40.08 8.58
CA GLY A 28 37.43 -40.28 7.48
C GLY A 28 36.26 -39.29 7.39
N LEU A 29 36.10 -38.39 8.39
CA LEU A 29 35.14 -37.29 8.30
C LEU A 29 35.85 -35.98 7.86
N PRO A 30 35.13 -35.10 7.19
CA PRO A 30 35.63 -33.75 6.88
C PRO A 30 35.97 -32.98 8.13
N HIS A 31 36.99 -32.11 8.06
CA HIS A 31 37.35 -31.22 9.16
C HIS A 31 36.22 -30.20 9.45
N VAL A 32 35.85 -30.11 10.71
CA VAL A 32 34.75 -29.24 11.18
C VAL A 32 35.34 -28.11 12.04
N LYS A 33 35.18 -26.88 11.59
CA LYS A 33 35.58 -25.68 12.32
C LYS A 33 34.46 -24.68 12.48
N THR A 34 34.57 -23.86 13.48
CA THR A 34 33.68 -22.68 13.63
C THR A 34 34.10 -21.61 12.62
N SER A 35 33.13 -20.95 12.02
CA SER A 35 33.35 -19.87 11.06
C SER A 35 32.25 -18.82 11.20
N THR A 36 32.36 -17.73 10.46
CA THR A 36 31.31 -16.72 10.31
C THR A 36 30.57 -16.93 8.97
N ALA A 37 29.34 -16.48 8.86
CA ALA A 37 28.59 -16.53 7.61
C ALA A 37 29.37 -15.84 6.46
N GLY A 38 29.96 -14.66 6.72
CA GLY A 38 30.73 -13.94 5.71
C GLY A 38 31.98 -14.69 5.23
N GLU A 39 32.69 -15.39 6.12
CA GLU A 39 33.85 -16.25 5.74
C GLU A 39 33.38 -17.45 4.92
N TYR A 40 32.28 -18.07 5.32
CA TYR A 40 31.71 -19.20 4.61
C TYR A 40 31.32 -18.84 3.17
N PHE A 41 30.53 -17.77 2.99
CA PHE A 41 30.08 -17.36 1.65
C PHE A 41 31.22 -16.86 0.74
N ARG A 42 32.24 -16.19 1.30
CA ARG A 42 33.43 -15.82 0.50
C ARG A 42 34.15 -17.06 -0.02
N LYS A 43 34.39 -18.05 0.84
CA LYS A 43 35.04 -19.31 0.42
C LYS A 43 34.18 -20.09 -0.57
N LEU A 44 32.86 -20.17 -0.35
CA LEU A 44 31.95 -20.81 -1.30
C LEU A 44 32.05 -20.15 -2.67
N LYS A 45 32.03 -18.81 -2.72
CA LYS A 45 32.17 -18.06 -3.97
C LYS A 45 33.50 -18.37 -4.68
N GLU A 46 34.60 -18.45 -3.96
CA GLU A 46 35.91 -18.84 -4.50
C GLU A 46 35.90 -20.27 -5.04
N THR A 47 35.26 -21.20 -4.33
CA THR A 47 35.18 -22.61 -4.74
C THR A 47 34.37 -22.81 -6.02
N VAL A 48 33.31 -22.03 -6.23
CA VAL A 48 32.41 -22.20 -7.39
C VAL A 48 32.79 -21.31 -8.58
N LYS A 49 33.73 -20.39 -8.42
CA LYS A 49 34.04 -19.37 -9.42
C LYS A 49 34.51 -19.91 -10.75
N ASP A 50 35.33 -20.95 -10.74
CA ASP A 50 35.96 -21.55 -11.92
C ASP A 50 35.69 -23.08 -12.00
N THR A 51 34.51 -23.51 -11.52
CA THR A 51 34.11 -24.92 -11.55
C THR A 51 33.50 -25.32 -12.88
N ASP A 52 33.84 -26.49 -13.38
CA ASP A 52 33.20 -27.11 -14.53
C ASP A 52 31.85 -27.80 -14.17
N GLN A 53 31.50 -27.83 -12.88
CA GLN A 53 30.26 -28.41 -12.41
C GLN A 53 29.14 -27.41 -12.51
N TYR A 54 27.92 -27.92 -12.77
CA TYR A 54 26.73 -27.08 -12.76
C TYR A 54 26.49 -26.48 -11.38
N VAL A 55 26.40 -25.15 -11.34
CA VAL A 55 26.05 -24.38 -10.12
C VAL A 55 24.67 -23.79 -10.33
N ASN A 56 23.73 -24.14 -9.46
CA ASN A 56 22.39 -23.57 -9.49
C ASN A 56 22.44 -22.07 -9.30
N THR A 57 21.82 -21.33 -10.19
CA THR A 57 21.62 -19.89 -10.10
C THR A 57 20.13 -19.59 -9.98
N TRP A 58 19.76 -18.81 -8.99
CA TRP A 58 18.42 -18.28 -8.82
C TRP A 58 18.47 -16.75 -8.95
N ASP A 59 17.63 -16.22 -9.80
CA ASP A 59 17.47 -14.78 -9.99
C ASP A 59 15.98 -14.44 -9.81
N GLY A 60 15.66 -13.65 -8.78
CA GLY A 60 14.29 -13.30 -8.40
C GLY A 60 13.98 -13.56 -6.92
N GLU A 61 12.72 -13.57 -6.60
CA GLU A 61 12.22 -13.81 -5.23
C GLU A 61 12.46 -15.24 -4.77
N LEU A 62 12.91 -15.39 -3.53
CA LEU A 62 13.06 -16.70 -2.88
C LEU A 62 11.78 -17.03 -2.11
N TYR A 63 10.74 -17.44 -2.84
CA TYR A 63 9.52 -17.92 -2.20
C TYR A 63 9.74 -19.29 -1.58
N LEU A 64 9.50 -19.38 -0.27
CA LEU A 64 9.38 -20.67 0.40
C LEU A 64 7.99 -21.22 0.11
N GLU A 65 7.87 -22.52 -0.13
CA GLU A 65 6.56 -23.18 -0.29
C GLU A 65 5.71 -23.02 0.96
N TYR A 66 6.34 -23.13 2.11
CA TYR A 66 5.75 -22.76 3.40
C TYR A 66 5.60 -21.25 3.51
N HIS A 67 4.55 -20.81 4.18
CA HIS A 67 4.29 -19.40 4.51
C HIS A 67 3.68 -18.56 3.36
N ARG A 68 3.16 -19.15 2.30
CA ARG A 68 2.47 -18.41 1.24
C ARG A 68 1.19 -17.74 1.72
N GLY A 69 0.48 -18.35 2.68
CA GLY A 69 -0.71 -17.79 3.31
C GLY A 69 -0.43 -16.51 4.10
N THR A 70 0.81 -16.30 4.55
CA THR A 70 1.20 -15.12 5.32
C THR A 70 1.10 -13.81 4.56
N TYR A 71 1.05 -13.83 3.23
CA TYR A 71 0.84 -12.63 2.42
C TYR A 71 -0.58 -12.07 2.55
N THR A 72 -1.55 -12.89 2.92
CA THR A 72 -2.98 -12.53 2.97
C THR A 72 -3.62 -12.74 4.31
N SER A 73 -3.08 -13.61 5.18
CA SER A 73 -3.60 -13.85 6.54
C SER A 73 -3.63 -12.55 7.35
N GLN A 74 -4.75 -12.26 8.01
CA GLN A 74 -4.95 -11.01 8.76
C GLN A 74 -4.67 -9.75 7.90
N GLY A 75 -5.34 -9.64 6.76
CA GLY A 75 -5.15 -8.55 5.79
C GLY A 75 -5.26 -7.14 6.37
N TYR A 76 -6.04 -6.96 7.46
CA TYR A 76 -6.12 -5.71 8.20
C TYR A 76 -4.74 -5.22 8.67
N ASN A 77 -3.94 -6.11 9.29
CA ASN A 77 -2.63 -5.74 9.81
C ASN A 77 -1.67 -5.30 8.71
N LYS A 78 -1.68 -5.99 7.58
CA LYS A 78 -0.85 -5.63 6.41
C LYS A 78 -1.21 -4.27 5.84
N ARG A 79 -2.52 -4.03 5.70
CA ARG A 79 -3.05 -2.74 5.24
C ARG A 79 -2.69 -1.62 6.21
N MET A 80 -2.89 -1.82 7.52
CA MET A 80 -2.60 -0.81 8.54
C MET A 80 -1.11 -0.56 8.65
N ASN A 81 -0.27 -1.59 8.62
CA ASN A 81 1.17 -1.42 8.59
C ASN A 81 1.59 -0.46 7.46
N ARG A 82 1.17 -0.75 6.22
CA ARG A 82 1.52 0.10 5.07
C ARG A 82 0.94 1.51 5.17
N LYS A 83 -0.30 1.64 5.62
CA LYS A 83 -0.95 2.94 5.84
C LYS A 83 -0.16 3.78 6.86
N MET A 84 0.26 3.18 7.97
CA MET A 84 0.99 3.89 9.02
C MET A 84 2.43 4.24 8.63
N GLU A 85 3.13 3.39 7.89
CA GLU A 85 4.45 3.74 7.35
C GLU A 85 4.39 5.01 6.48
N LEU A 86 3.38 5.12 5.62
CA LEU A 86 3.21 6.29 4.74
C LEU A 86 2.77 7.53 5.53
N LEU A 87 1.88 7.36 6.50
CA LEU A 87 1.40 8.42 7.37
C LEU A 87 2.55 9.01 8.21
N TYR A 88 3.37 8.14 8.83
CA TYR A 88 4.50 8.58 9.64
C TYR A 88 5.59 9.26 8.82
N ARG A 89 5.89 8.76 7.63
CA ARG A 89 6.80 9.44 6.70
C ARG A 89 6.33 10.88 6.42
N ARG A 90 5.02 11.07 6.25
CA ARG A 90 4.43 12.39 6.01
C ARG A 90 4.48 13.26 7.28
N ALA A 91 4.11 12.72 8.43
CA ALA A 91 4.16 13.43 9.71
C ALA A 91 5.60 13.86 10.06
N GLU A 92 6.60 13.00 9.91
CA GLU A 92 8.02 13.35 10.09
C GLU A 92 8.45 14.51 9.17
N TRP A 93 8.03 14.47 7.90
CA TRP A 93 8.31 15.57 6.99
C TRP A 93 7.67 16.89 7.46
N MET A 94 6.43 16.84 7.94
CA MET A 94 5.73 18.01 8.49
C MET A 94 6.41 18.56 9.73
N THR A 95 6.82 17.70 10.67
CA THR A 95 7.61 18.09 11.85
C THR A 95 8.92 18.79 11.44
N VAL A 96 9.63 18.27 10.44
CA VAL A 96 10.86 18.91 9.94
C VAL A 96 10.57 20.27 9.31
N MET A 97 9.52 20.40 8.51
CA MET A 97 9.13 21.67 7.88
C MET A 97 8.73 22.70 8.94
N GLN A 98 7.97 22.30 9.94
CA GLN A 98 7.60 23.16 11.07
C GLN A 98 8.84 23.62 11.84
N GLY A 99 9.76 22.72 12.13
CA GLY A 99 11.03 23.04 12.78
C GLY A 99 11.90 24.00 11.99
N LEU A 100 11.93 23.88 10.66
CA LEU A 100 12.64 24.82 9.78
C LEU A 100 12.03 26.22 9.83
N MET A 101 10.70 26.34 9.88
CA MET A 101 10.01 27.62 10.01
C MET A 101 10.17 28.24 11.39
N ALA A 102 10.12 27.44 12.45
CA ALA A 102 10.28 27.88 13.83
C ALA A 102 11.74 28.09 14.26
N GLY A 103 12.70 27.55 13.51
CA GLY A 103 14.13 27.57 13.84
C GLY A 103 14.58 26.53 14.87
N SER A 104 13.68 25.62 15.29
CA SER A 104 13.97 24.51 16.21
C SER A 104 12.97 23.38 16.01
N LEU A 105 13.40 22.14 16.23
CA LEU A 105 12.51 20.98 16.26
C LEU A 105 11.94 20.78 17.66
N GLU A 106 10.63 20.55 17.73
CA GLU A 106 9.95 20.26 19.00
C GLU A 106 10.28 18.85 19.48
N LYS A 107 10.90 18.76 20.65
CA LYS A 107 11.34 17.48 21.21
C LYS A 107 10.17 16.56 21.55
N ALA A 108 9.06 17.11 22.01
CA ALA A 108 7.85 16.37 22.36
C ALA A 108 7.25 15.63 21.14
N GLU A 109 7.20 16.29 19.98
CA GLU A 109 6.75 15.66 18.74
C GLU A 109 7.65 14.51 18.31
N GLN A 110 8.98 14.70 18.38
CA GLN A 110 9.93 13.63 18.06
C GLN A 110 9.78 12.42 18.98
N GLU A 111 9.55 12.64 20.28
CA GLU A 111 9.32 11.58 21.26
C GLU A 111 7.99 10.86 20.97
N SER A 112 6.93 11.59 20.59
CA SER A 112 5.64 11.02 20.21
C SER A 112 5.73 10.17 18.94
N LEU A 113 6.35 10.69 17.88
CA LEU A 113 6.59 9.92 16.64
C LEU A 113 7.47 8.69 16.89
N THR A 114 8.51 8.82 17.74
CA THR A 114 9.35 7.69 18.14
C THR A 114 8.55 6.61 18.88
N LYS A 115 7.60 7.00 19.74
CA LYS A 115 6.69 6.06 20.40
C LYS A 115 5.83 5.30 19.37
N GLY A 116 5.25 6.01 18.44
CA GLY A 116 4.44 5.40 17.39
C GLY A 116 5.25 4.48 16.49
N TRP A 117 6.46 4.87 16.07
CA TRP A 117 7.37 3.97 15.33
C TRP A 117 7.68 2.69 16.08
N LYS A 118 7.87 2.75 17.40
CA LYS A 118 8.07 1.54 18.19
C LYS A 118 6.87 0.60 18.15
N LEU A 119 5.65 1.14 18.17
CA LEU A 119 4.43 0.34 18.02
C LEU A 119 4.32 -0.25 16.61
N ILE A 120 4.60 0.53 15.55
CA ILE A 120 4.64 0.03 14.17
C ILE A 120 5.62 -1.15 14.08
N LEU A 121 6.85 -0.98 14.56
CA LEU A 121 7.89 -2.01 14.51
C LEU A 121 7.54 -3.24 15.36
N THR A 122 6.83 -3.07 16.47
CA THR A 122 6.30 -4.20 17.26
C THR A 122 5.30 -5.00 16.43
N ASN A 123 4.39 -4.32 15.72
CA ASN A 123 3.39 -4.97 14.88
C ASN A 123 3.98 -5.56 13.58
N GLN A 124 5.25 -5.27 13.25
CA GLN A 124 6.02 -5.92 12.18
C GLN A 124 6.73 -7.20 12.63
N PHE A 125 6.56 -7.61 13.89
CA PHE A 125 7.14 -8.85 14.39
C PHE A 125 6.73 -10.03 13.49
N HIS A 126 7.68 -10.96 13.26
CA HIS A 126 7.55 -12.03 12.27
C HIS A 126 6.39 -13.02 12.49
N ASP A 127 5.75 -13.00 13.65
CA ASP A 127 4.53 -13.76 13.93
C ASP A 127 3.28 -12.89 14.07
N ILE A 128 3.40 -11.57 14.02
CA ILE A 128 2.26 -10.63 14.03
C ILE A 128 1.86 -10.26 12.61
N ILE A 129 2.79 -9.65 11.86
CA ILE A 129 2.48 -9.20 10.49
C ILE A 129 2.13 -10.33 9.52
N PRO A 130 2.68 -11.55 9.65
CA PRO A 130 2.26 -12.69 8.82
C PRO A 130 0.84 -13.16 9.09
N GLY A 131 0.26 -12.86 10.24
CA GLY A 131 -1.10 -13.29 10.59
C GLY A 131 -1.17 -14.60 11.36
N SER A 132 -0.06 -15.09 11.92
CA SER A 132 0.08 -16.41 12.55
C SER A 132 0.03 -16.40 14.08
N SER A 133 -0.26 -15.25 14.69
CA SER A 133 -0.42 -15.13 16.14
C SER A 133 -1.83 -15.55 16.59
N ILE A 134 -2.02 -15.63 17.91
CA ILE A 134 -3.32 -15.90 18.53
C ILE A 134 -4.27 -14.69 18.39
N HIS A 135 -5.56 -14.91 18.57
CA HIS A 135 -6.60 -13.91 18.38
C HIS A 135 -6.38 -12.63 19.20
N GLU A 136 -5.99 -12.77 20.46
CA GLU A 136 -5.77 -11.66 21.39
C GLU A 136 -4.69 -10.67 20.90
N VAL A 137 -3.67 -11.17 20.20
CA VAL A 137 -2.64 -10.32 19.61
C VAL A 137 -3.25 -9.39 18.55
N TYR A 138 -4.22 -9.85 17.78
CA TYR A 138 -4.87 -9.01 16.76
C TYR A 138 -5.87 -8.01 17.37
N GLU A 139 -6.46 -8.32 18.52
CA GLU A 139 -7.20 -7.32 19.30
C GLU A 139 -6.27 -6.20 19.80
N ASP A 140 -5.07 -6.55 20.23
CA ASP A 140 -4.07 -5.56 20.64
C ASP A 140 -3.54 -4.76 19.44
N CYS A 141 -3.33 -5.40 18.27
CA CYS A 141 -2.97 -4.70 17.04
C CYS A 141 -3.98 -3.60 16.67
N HIS A 142 -5.28 -3.82 16.83
CA HIS A 142 -6.28 -2.79 16.58
C HIS A 142 -6.11 -1.57 17.49
N LYS A 143 -5.81 -1.78 18.77
CA LYS A 143 -5.56 -0.71 19.75
C LYS A 143 -4.25 0.03 19.40
N ASP A 144 -3.20 -0.74 19.09
CA ASP A 144 -1.90 -0.16 18.71
C ASP A 144 -2.03 0.71 17.46
N TYR A 145 -2.66 0.22 16.40
CA TYR A 145 -2.84 1.00 15.17
C TYR A 145 -3.71 2.24 15.37
N ALA A 146 -4.72 2.20 16.26
CA ALA A 146 -5.49 3.38 16.62
C ALA A 146 -4.60 4.42 17.33
N ALA A 147 -3.78 4.01 18.28
CA ALA A 147 -2.84 4.89 18.98
C ALA A 147 -1.74 5.44 18.05
N ILE A 148 -1.26 4.64 17.12
CA ILE A 148 -0.30 5.06 16.09
C ILE A 148 -0.91 6.15 15.19
N GLU A 149 -2.14 5.93 14.72
CA GLU A 149 -2.87 6.87 13.86
C GLU A 149 -3.13 8.19 14.59
N GLU A 150 -3.59 8.15 15.84
CA GLU A 150 -3.84 9.33 16.67
C GLU A 150 -2.59 10.23 16.82
N ILE A 151 -1.42 9.64 17.10
CA ILE A 151 -0.16 10.38 17.22
C ILE A 151 0.15 11.14 15.92
N ALA A 152 0.06 10.48 14.79
CA ALA A 152 0.44 11.08 13.52
C ALA A 152 -0.58 12.11 13.04
N VAL A 153 -1.88 11.87 13.26
CA VAL A 153 -2.96 12.81 12.94
C VAL A 153 -2.79 14.08 13.76
N GLN A 154 -2.45 13.99 15.06
CA GLN A 154 -2.20 15.17 15.88
C GLN A 154 -1.05 16.01 15.33
N VAL A 155 0.04 15.40 14.87
CA VAL A 155 1.16 16.11 14.22
C VAL A 155 0.70 16.81 12.93
N GLU A 156 -0.16 16.18 12.14
CA GLU A 156 -0.70 16.77 10.92
C GLU A 156 -1.64 17.96 11.22
N GLU A 157 -2.46 17.85 12.26
CA GLU A 157 -3.34 18.93 12.73
C GLU A 157 -2.53 20.12 13.24
N ASP A 158 -1.56 19.89 14.13
CA ASP A 158 -0.67 20.93 14.66
C ASP A 158 0.10 21.65 13.53
N PHE A 159 0.61 20.89 12.56
CA PHE A 159 1.26 21.46 11.38
C PHE A 159 0.30 22.33 10.57
N THR A 160 -0.91 21.85 10.34
CA THR A 160 -1.92 22.52 9.52
C THR A 160 -2.37 23.82 10.19
N GLU A 161 -2.59 23.80 11.51
CA GLU A 161 -2.95 24.99 12.29
C GLU A 161 -1.84 26.03 12.30
N ASN A 162 -0.59 25.59 12.50
CA ASN A 162 0.58 26.49 12.54
C ASN A 162 0.97 27.08 11.19
N THR A 163 0.54 26.45 10.09
CA THR A 163 0.83 26.89 8.72
C THR A 163 -0.39 27.46 7.99
N ALA A 164 -1.53 27.52 8.65
CA ALA A 164 -2.75 28.11 8.10
C ALA A 164 -2.54 29.58 7.71
N LEU A 165 -2.95 29.92 6.50
CA LEU A 165 -2.95 31.29 6.05
C LEU A 165 -4.13 32.05 6.70
N PRO A 166 -3.93 33.31 7.13
CA PRO A 166 -4.98 34.07 7.80
C PRO A 166 -6.10 34.53 6.85
N GLU A 167 -5.95 34.32 5.56
CA GLU A 167 -6.88 34.79 4.53
C GLU A 167 -8.05 33.84 4.39
N GLU A 168 -9.27 34.34 4.46
CA GLU A 168 -10.47 33.55 4.18
C GLU A 168 -10.47 33.01 2.75
N ASN A 169 -11.11 31.87 2.55
CA ASN A 169 -11.22 31.21 1.22
C ASN A 169 -9.87 30.82 0.59
N THR A 170 -8.90 30.50 1.42
CA THR A 170 -7.55 30.11 0.99
C THR A 170 -7.20 28.75 1.53
N TRP A 171 -6.59 27.89 0.69
CA TRP A 171 -6.10 26.57 1.09
C TRP A 171 -4.66 26.38 0.66
N THR A 172 -3.88 25.74 1.52
CA THR A 172 -2.51 25.33 1.21
C THR A 172 -2.50 23.84 0.91
N VAL A 173 -2.05 23.47 -0.27
CA VAL A 173 -1.90 22.07 -0.72
C VAL A 173 -0.45 21.67 -0.54
N TRP A 174 -0.18 20.78 0.42
CA TRP A 174 1.16 20.30 0.73
C TRP A 174 1.50 19.01 -0.01
N ASN A 175 2.72 18.91 -0.54
CA ASN A 175 3.23 17.72 -1.20
C ASN A 175 4.48 17.21 -0.48
N ALA A 176 4.33 16.15 0.29
CA ALA A 176 5.44 15.48 0.97
C ALA A 176 6.21 14.49 0.08
N SER A 177 5.90 14.40 -1.22
CA SER A 177 6.58 13.52 -2.17
C SER A 177 7.88 14.17 -2.69
N ALA A 178 8.83 13.35 -3.13
CA ALA A 178 10.08 13.81 -3.71
C ALA A 178 9.98 14.25 -5.19
N TRP A 179 8.76 14.30 -5.74
CA TRP A 179 8.50 14.73 -7.13
C TRP A 179 7.32 15.69 -7.19
N THR A 180 7.33 16.56 -8.18
CA THR A 180 6.19 17.44 -8.51
C THR A 180 5.03 16.58 -9.00
N LYS A 181 3.81 16.87 -8.57
CA LYS A 181 2.64 16.12 -8.98
C LYS A 181 1.41 17.00 -9.19
N ASP A 182 0.52 16.53 -10.05
CA ASP A 182 -0.85 17.00 -10.12
C ASP A 182 -1.68 16.15 -9.14
N GLU A 183 -2.58 16.77 -8.40
CA GLU A 183 -3.39 16.09 -7.39
C GLU A 183 -4.84 16.55 -7.48
N LEU A 184 -5.74 15.60 -7.37
CA LEU A 184 -7.16 15.89 -7.20
C LEU A 184 -7.48 15.97 -5.71
N ILE A 185 -7.74 17.18 -5.23
CA ILE A 185 -8.03 17.45 -3.82
C ILE A 185 -9.52 17.68 -3.62
N SER A 186 -10.01 17.24 -2.46
CA SER A 186 -11.41 17.44 -2.04
C SER A 186 -11.48 18.54 -1.01
N ILE A 187 -12.17 19.63 -1.33
CA ILE A 187 -12.35 20.77 -0.45
C ILE A 187 -13.78 20.79 0.04
N PRO A 188 -14.04 20.81 1.37
CA PRO A 188 -15.38 20.99 1.92
C PRO A 188 -15.89 22.39 1.57
N CYS A 189 -16.60 22.50 0.46
CA CYS A 189 -17.19 23.75 -0.02
C CYS A 189 -18.50 23.43 -0.73
N THR A 190 -19.58 24.12 -0.36
CA THR A 190 -20.90 23.98 -0.97
C THR A 190 -21.32 25.24 -1.75
N GLU A 191 -20.53 26.30 -1.66
CA GLU A 191 -20.82 27.56 -2.32
C GLU A 191 -20.51 27.54 -3.82
N ASN A 192 -21.18 28.40 -4.56
CA ASN A 192 -20.88 28.59 -5.97
C ASN A 192 -19.71 29.55 -6.14
N GLY A 193 -18.72 29.16 -6.91
CA GLY A 193 -17.53 29.95 -7.17
C GLY A 193 -16.55 29.21 -8.07
N TYR A 194 -15.36 29.74 -8.18
CA TYR A 194 -14.24 29.12 -8.90
C TYR A 194 -12.96 29.19 -8.07
N PHE A 195 -12.00 28.35 -8.38
CA PHE A 195 -10.69 28.31 -7.73
C PHE A 195 -9.60 28.81 -8.66
N THR A 196 -8.61 29.51 -8.09
CA THR A 196 -7.40 29.91 -8.80
C THR A 196 -6.15 29.46 -8.04
N ASP A 197 -5.04 29.34 -8.76
CA ASP A 197 -3.72 29.24 -8.15
C ASP A 197 -3.16 30.62 -7.75
N ASP A 198 -1.96 30.62 -7.20
CA ASP A 198 -1.20 31.81 -6.77
C ASP A 198 -0.82 32.76 -7.95
N LYS A 199 -0.94 32.30 -9.18
CA LYS A 199 -0.74 33.11 -10.42
C LYS A 199 -2.04 33.66 -10.99
N GLY A 200 -3.18 33.36 -10.35
CA GLY A 200 -4.51 33.73 -10.82
C GLY A 200 -5.04 32.86 -11.96
N CYS A 201 -4.41 31.71 -12.26
CA CYS A 201 -4.92 30.75 -13.23
C CYS A 201 -6.11 30.01 -12.65
N VAL A 202 -7.21 29.94 -13.41
CA VAL A 202 -8.42 29.20 -12.98
C VAL A 202 -8.10 27.69 -13.01
N LEU A 203 -8.42 27.02 -11.88
CA LEU A 203 -8.22 25.60 -11.71
C LEU A 203 -9.47 24.81 -12.14
N PRO A 204 -9.30 23.63 -12.75
CA PRO A 204 -10.40 22.71 -13.03
C PRO A 204 -11.09 22.25 -11.75
N VAL A 205 -12.42 22.21 -11.78
CA VAL A 205 -13.24 21.83 -10.63
C VAL A 205 -14.35 20.87 -11.01
N GLN A 206 -14.75 20.04 -10.07
CA GLN A 206 -15.94 19.20 -10.14
C GLN A 206 -16.70 19.26 -8.84
N LYS A 207 -18.00 19.54 -8.89
CA LYS A 207 -18.87 19.47 -7.71
C LYS A 207 -19.16 18.02 -7.35
N GLY A 208 -18.89 17.65 -6.10
CA GLY A 208 -19.39 16.45 -5.46
C GLY A 208 -20.58 16.74 -4.56
N GLU A 209 -21.06 15.76 -3.83
CA GLU A 209 -22.24 15.89 -2.97
C GLU A 209 -21.99 16.87 -1.80
N ASN A 210 -20.86 16.73 -1.10
CA ASN A 210 -20.53 17.53 0.10
C ASN A 210 -19.19 18.28 -0.03
N ALA A 211 -18.58 18.26 -1.19
CA ALA A 211 -17.27 18.87 -1.42
C ALA A 211 -17.11 19.25 -2.92
N VAL A 212 -16.10 20.06 -3.18
CA VAL A 212 -15.65 20.36 -4.53
C VAL A 212 -14.30 19.68 -4.74
N TYR A 213 -14.18 18.91 -5.81
CA TYR A 213 -12.87 18.41 -6.27
C TYR A 213 -12.19 19.52 -7.07
N VAL A 214 -10.95 19.80 -6.72
CA VAL A 214 -10.11 20.80 -7.40
C VAL A 214 -8.84 20.11 -7.89
N LYS A 215 -8.49 20.26 -9.15
CA LYS A 215 -7.24 19.77 -9.70
C LYS A 215 -6.11 20.76 -9.39
N ALA A 216 -5.31 20.47 -8.37
CA ALA A 216 -4.11 21.23 -8.04
C ALA A 216 -2.96 20.73 -8.93
N GLU A 217 -2.60 21.51 -9.96
CA GLU A 217 -1.56 21.13 -10.90
C GLU A 217 -0.19 21.63 -10.44
N GLN A 218 0.86 20.84 -10.76
CA GLN A 218 2.27 21.18 -10.53
C GLN A 218 2.58 21.56 -9.08
N VAL A 219 2.05 20.83 -8.12
CA VAL A 219 2.42 20.99 -6.70
C VAL A 219 3.87 20.54 -6.53
N PRO A 220 4.80 21.45 -6.16
CA PRO A 220 6.23 21.15 -6.18
C PRO A 220 6.60 20.05 -5.18
N ALA A 221 7.67 19.32 -5.51
CA ALA A 221 8.23 18.30 -4.62
C ALA A 221 8.63 18.90 -3.27
N MET A 222 8.31 18.22 -2.17
CA MET A 222 8.64 18.63 -0.80
C MET A 222 8.23 20.10 -0.51
N GLY A 223 7.12 20.52 -1.10
CA GLY A 223 6.67 21.91 -1.05
C GLY A 223 5.16 22.06 -1.00
N HIS A 224 4.69 23.22 -1.38
CA HIS A 224 3.27 23.53 -1.33
C HIS A 224 2.83 24.41 -2.49
N LYS A 225 1.52 24.50 -2.67
CA LYS A 225 0.84 25.45 -3.54
C LYS A 225 -0.36 26.05 -2.80
N VAL A 226 -0.59 27.34 -2.99
CA VAL A 226 -1.75 28.02 -2.43
C VAL A 226 -2.83 28.11 -3.49
N ILE A 227 -4.07 27.87 -3.11
CA ILE A 227 -5.25 28.01 -3.96
C ILE A 227 -6.28 28.90 -3.27
N PHE A 228 -7.00 29.67 -4.07
CA PHE A 228 -7.94 30.68 -3.64
C PHE A 228 -9.32 30.38 -4.19
N PHE A 229 -10.35 30.51 -3.36
CA PHE A 229 -11.73 30.41 -3.76
C PHE A 229 -12.31 31.81 -3.97
N HIS A 230 -13.02 31.98 -5.07
CA HIS A 230 -13.70 33.21 -5.43
C HIS A 230 -15.23 32.97 -5.47
N PRO A 231 -15.99 33.41 -4.43
CA PRO A 231 -17.43 33.29 -4.44
C PRO A 231 -18.04 34.22 -5.48
N GLN A 232 -19.21 33.86 -6.01
CA GLN A 232 -20.09 34.68 -6.86
C GLN A 232 -19.75 34.81 -8.36
N ALA A 233 -18.71 34.21 -8.88
CA ALA A 233 -18.53 34.17 -10.31
C ALA A 233 -18.97 32.80 -10.88
N GLN A 234 -19.69 32.83 -11.99
CA GLN A 234 -19.90 31.62 -12.75
C GLN A 234 -18.58 31.18 -13.37
N GLY A 235 -17.99 30.13 -12.80
CA GLY A 235 -16.91 29.43 -13.45
C GLY A 235 -17.38 28.91 -14.82
N LYS A 236 -16.48 28.81 -15.78
CA LYS A 236 -16.74 28.09 -17.01
C LYS A 236 -17.07 26.64 -16.63
N GLU A 237 -18.26 26.16 -16.95
CA GLU A 237 -18.54 24.73 -16.82
C GLU A 237 -17.53 23.97 -17.70
N GLU A 238 -16.72 23.14 -17.09
CA GLU A 238 -15.85 22.24 -17.83
C GLU A 238 -16.70 21.13 -18.45
N GLN A 239 -16.42 20.82 -19.71
CA GLN A 239 -17.09 19.71 -20.37
C GLN A 239 -16.68 18.40 -19.72
N ASN A 240 -17.67 17.54 -19.47
CA ASN A 240 -17.42 16.21 -18.98
C ASN A 240 -16.48 15.45 -19.92
N SER A 241 -15.37 14.98 -19.38
CA SER A 241 -14.35 14.23 -20.13
C SER A 241 -14.67 12.74 -20.24
N PHE A 242 -15.71 12.27 -19.55
CA PHE A 242 -16.11 10.87 -19.52
C PHE A 242 -17.39 10.66 -20.33
N VAL A 243 -17.41 9.61 -21.13
CA VAL A 243 -18.59 9.17 -21.88
C VAL A 243 -18.97 7.77 -21.43
N ILE A 244 -20.22 7.61 -20.96
CA ILE A 244 -20.75 6.34 -20.49
C ILE A 244 -21.91 5.93 -21.40
N ARG A 245 -21.84 4.72 -21.93
CA ARG A 245 -22.91 4.10 -22.75
C ARG A 245 -23.18 2.69 -22.23
N GLY A 246 -24.02 2.60 -21.21
CA GLY A 246 -24.26 1.34 -20.51
C GLY A 246 -23.00 0.86 -19.78
N ARG A 247 -22.36 -0.16 -20.31
CA ARG A 247 -21.13 -0.74 -19.76
C ARG A 247 -19.86 -0.37 -20.55
N GLU A 248 -19.99 0.50 -21.52
CA GLU A 248 -18.88 1.08 -22.27
C GLU A 248 -18.54 2.43 -21.66
N ILE A 249 -17.28 2.61 -21.29
CA ILE A 249 -16.77 3.80 -20.63
C ILE A 249 -15.59 4.32 -21.43
N GLU A 250 -15.67 5.58 -21.80
CA GLU A 250 -14.55 6.30 -22.41
C GLU A 250 -14.07 7.37 -21.45
N THR A 251 -12.80 7.36 -21.17
CA THR A 251 -12.09 8.38 -20.38
C THR A 251 -11.08 9.13 -21.27
N PRO A 252 -10.46 10.21 -20.81
CA PRO A 252 -9.36 10.83 -21.56
C PRO A 252 -8.22 9.86 -21.92
N TYR A 253 -8.02 8.81 -21.11
CA TYR A 253 -6.87 7.90 -21.22
C TYR A 253 -7.24 6.48 -21.67
N TYR A 254 -8.47 6.01 -21.41
CA TYR A 254 -8.86 4.62 -21.60
C TYR A 254 -10.20 4.45 -22.32
N LEU A 255 -10.33 3.34 -23.05
CA LEU A 255 -11.61 2.76 -23.43
C LEU A 255 -11.79 1.48 -22.63
N ILE A 256 -12.89 1.39 -21.87
CA ILE A 256 -13.18 0.29 -20.96
C ILE A 256 -14.51 -0.34 -21.35
N SER A 257 -14.55 -1.66 -21.51
CA SER A 257 -15.81 -2.41 -21.68
C SER A 257 -15.98 -3.37 -20.51
N LEU A 258 -17.16 -3.38 -19.92
CA LEU A 258 -17.54 -4.30 -18.85
C LEU A 258 -18.62 -5.28 -19.34
N ASN A 259 -18.58 -6.51 -18.86
CA ASN A 259 -19.66 -7.47 -19.07
C ASN A 259 -20.74 -7.37 -17.98
N ASP A 260 -21.77 -8.23 -18.06
CA ASP A 260 -22.87 -8.25 -17.10
C ASP A 260 -22.49 -8.66 -15.68
N TYR A 261 -21.29 -9.13 -15.48
CA TYR A 261 -20.73 -9.52 -14.19
C TYR A 261 -19.83 -8.44 -13.57
N GLY A 262 -19.67 -7.27 -14.21
CA GLY A 262 -18.77 -6.20 -13.78
C GLY A 262 -17.29 -6.48 -14.07
N GLN A 263 -16.99 -7.47 -14.92
CA GLN A 263 -15.62 -7.81 -15.33
C GLN A 263 -15.23 -6.99 -16.55
N MET A 264 -14.00 -6.51 -16.60
CA MET A 264 -13.44 -5.81 -17.75
C MET A 264 -13.16 -6.81 -18.87
N THR A 265 -13.82 -6.66 -19.99
CA THR A 265 -13.57 -7.42 -21.23
C THR A 265 -12.67 -6.68 -22.19
N ARG A 266 -12.50 -5.39 -21.97
CA ARG A 266 -11.59 -4.52 -22.71
C ARG A 266 -11.03 -3.46 -21.80
N LEU A 267 -9.74 -3.18 -21.96
CA LEU A 267 -9.04 -2.03 -21.38
C LEU A 267 -8.00 -1.56 -22.40
N TYR A 268 -8.38 -0.55 -23.19
CA TYR A 268 -7.49 0.02 -24.21
C TYR A 268 -6.86 1.32 -23.70
N ASP A 269 -5.55 1.36 -23.68
CA ASP A 269 -4.77 2.55 -23.34
C ASP A 269 -4.60 3.45 -24.58
N LYS A 270 -5.26 4.60 -24.55
CA LYS A 270 -5.24 5.58 -25.65
C LYS A 270 -3.89 6.27 -25.77
N THR A 271 -3.16 6.42 -24.67
CA THR A 271 -1.86 7.08 -24.63
C THR A 271 -0.79 6.27 -25.34
N PHE A 272 -0.77 4.97 -25.08
CA PHE A 272 0.21 4.04 -25.67
C PHE A 272 -0.34 3.26 -26.87
N GLY A 273 -1.62 3.46 -27.22
CA GLY A 273 -2.24 2.83 -28.39
C GLY A 273 -2.29 1.29 -28.31
N ARG A 274 -2.57 0.73 -27.13
CA ARG A 274 -2.50 -0.72 -26.91
C ARG A 274 -3.65 -1.26 -26.06
N GLU A 275 -4.00 -2.51 -26.27
CA GLU A 275 -4.82 -3.27 -25.32
C GLU A 275 -3.96 -3.64 -24.09
N VAL A 276 -4.52 -3.47 -22.90
CA VAL A 276 -3.87 -3.82 -21.63
C VAL A 276 -4.14 -5.28 -21.27
N LEU A 277 -5.34 -5.77 -21.55
CA LEU A 277 -5.71 -7.16 -21.35
C LEU A 277 -5.22 -8.00 -22.53
N ALA A 278 -4.69 -9.20 -22.24
CA ALA A 278 -4.40 -10.16 -23.27
C ALA A 278 -5.69 -10.61 -23.99
N GLU A 279 -5.57 -11.09 -25.22
CA GLU A 279 -6.73 -11.54 -26.02
C GLU A 279 -7.48 -12.67 -25.30
N GLY A 280 -8.78 -12.47 -25.09
CA GLY A 280 -9.67 -13.41 -24.39
C GLY A 280 -9.59 -13.34 -22.86
N GLU A 281 -8.67 -12.58 -22.30
CA GLU A 281 -8.55 -12.42 -20.85
C GLU A 281 -9.49 -11.31 -20.32
N ARG A 282 -9.77 -11.35 -19.03
CA ARG A 282 -10.65 -10.40 -18.36
C ARG A 282 -9.95 -9.81 -17.14
N GLY A 283 -10.24 -8.54 -16.88
CA GLY A 283 -9.86 -7.86 -15.64
C GLY A 283 -11.02 -7.79 -14.64
N ASN A 284 -10.74 -7.43 -13.41
CA ASN A 284 -11.72 -7.33 -12.31
C ASN A 284 -12.54 -8.62 -12.13
N VAL A 285 -11.91 -9.77 -12.24
CA VAL A 285 -12.53 -11.08 -12.04
C VAL A 285 -12.43 -11.44 -10.56
N LEU A 286 -13.56 -11.38 -9.86
CA LEU A 286 -13.65 -11.79 -8.46
C LEU A 286 -13.68 -13.32 -8.39
N GLN A 287 -12.73 -13.91 -7.69
CA GLN A 287 -12.56 -15.35 -7.58
C GLN A 287 -12.60 -15.80 -6.12
N MET A 288 -13.29 -16.88 -5.87
CA MET A 288 -13.32 -17.53 -4.57
C MET A 288 -12.77 -18.93 -4.68
N PHE A 289 -11.92 -19.29 -3.74
CA PHE A 289 -11.25 -20.59 -3.69
C PHE A 289 -11.61 -21.34 -2.42
N GLU A 290 -11.67 -22.66 -2.48
CA GLU A 290 -11.70 -23.48 -1.28
C GLU A 290 -10.27 -23.73 -0.82
N ASP A 291 -9.89 -23.05 0.27
CA ASP A 291 -8.59 -23.21 0.90
C ASP A 291 -8.69 -24.19 2.09
N LYS A 292 -7.97 -25.31 1.96
CA LYS A 292 -7.90 -26.37 2.98
C LYS A 292 -6.47 -26.89 3.05
N PRO A 293 -5.57 -26.15 3.71
CA PRO A 293 -4.21 -26.60 3.89
C PRO A 293 -4.16 -27.86 4.75
N LEU A 294 -3.17 -28.69 4.51
CA LEU A 294 -2.97 -29.94 5.27
C LEU A 294 -2.47 -29.65 6.68
N ASP A 295 -1.58 -28.68 6.81
CA ASP A 295 -1.00 -28.22 8.07
C ASP A 295 -0.84 -26.69 8.05
N ASN A 296 -0.65 -26.05 9.21
CA ASN A 296 -0.25 -24.64 9.35
C ASN A 296 -1.16 -23.67 8.58
N ASP A 297 -2.45 -23.75 8.80
CA ASP A 297 -3.51 -23.03 8.08
C ASP A 297 -3.36 -21.50 8.05
N ALA A 298 -2.66 -20.90 9.02
CA ALA A 298 -2.33 -19.47 8.99
C ALA A 298 -1.11 -19.14 8.11
N TRP A 299 -0.29 -20.12 7.78
CA TRP A 299 0.94 -19.94 7.01
C TRP A 299 0.84 -20.41 5.58
N ASP A 300 0.18 -21.54 5.36
CA ASP A 300 0.26 -22.25 4.09
C ASP A 300 -1.03 -22.09 3.27
N ILE A 301 -0.85 -22.02 1.97
CA ILE A 301 -1.89 -22.23 0.96
C ILE A 301 -1.40 -23.37 0.08
N ASP A 302 -2.00 -24.55 0.24
CA ASP A 302 -1.65 -25.69 -0.58
C ASP A 302 -2.16 -25.52 -2.01
N ILE A 303 -1.40 -26.02 -2.98
CA ILE A 303 -1.70 -25.91 -4.42
C ILE A 303 -3.11 -26.41 -4.80
N TYR A 304 -3.71 -27.23 -3.97
CA TYR A 304 -5.05 -27.80 -4.18
C TYR A 304 -6.18 -26.77 -4.23
N TYR A 305 -5.97 -25.55 -3.68
CA TYR A 305 -6.97 -24.49 -3.77
C TYR A 305 -7.37 -24.19 -5.22
N GLN A 306 -6.43 -24.34 -6.17
CA GLN A 306 -6.67 -24.10 -7.60
C GLN A 306 -7.70 -25.07 -8.23
N GLN A 307 -7.95 -26.23 -7.60
CA GLN A 307 -8.88 -27.22 -8.09
C GLN A 307 -10.36 -26.85 -7.83
N LYS A 308 -10.61 -25.91 -6.93
CA LYS A 308 -11.96 -25.50 -6.53
C LYS A 308 -12.07 -23.97 -6.51
N MET A 309 -11.97 -23.38 -7.67
CA MET A 309 -12.20 -21.97 -7.91
C MET A 309 -13.64 -21.75 -8.40
N ARG A 310 -14.26 -20.66 -7.96
CA ARG A 310 -15.52 -20.14 -8.49
C ARG A 310 -15.41 -18.66 -8.73
N GLU A 311 -15.87 -18.20 -9.88
CA GLU A 311 -16.06 -16.78 -10.12
C GLU A 311 -17.32 -16.26 -9.41
N ILE A 312 -17.24 -15.07 -8.88
CA ILE A 312 -18.36 -14.37 -8.28
C ILE A 312 -18.98 -13.51 -9.37
N THR A 313 -20.15 -13.90 -9.84
CA THR A 313 -20.81 -13.32 -11.02
C THR A 313 -22.18 -12.72 -10.72
N GLU A 314 -22.71 -12.88 -9.50
CA GLU A 314 -23.99 -12.31 -9.09
C GLU A 314 -23.82 -10.80 -8.80
N LEU A 315 -23.76 -9.98 -9.85
CA LEU A 315 -23.72 -8.52 -9.74
C LEU A 315 -25.11 -8.02 -9.35
N THR A 316 -25.22 -7.41 -8.17
CA THR A 316 -26.49 -6.92 -7.60
C THR A 316 -26.71 -5.42 -7.76
N ALA A 317 -25.62 -4.65 -7.89
CA ALA A 317 -25.67 -3.23 -8.19
C ALA A 317 -24.59 -2.82 -9.19
N PHE A 318 -24.94 -1.87 -10.05
CA PHE A 318 -24.02 -1.18 -10.95
C PHE A 318 -24.55 0.25 -11.14
N GLU A 319 -23.97 1.20 -10.47
CA GLU A 319 -24.44 2.57 -10.41
C GLU A 319 -23.32 3.56 -10.66
N VAL A 320 -23.60 4.59 -11.47
CA VAL A 320 -22.69 5.73 -11.62
C VAL A 320 -23.01 6.69 -10.46
N THR A 321 -22.19 6.69 -9.44
CA THR A 321 -22.38 7.52 -8.24
C THR A 321 -21.81 8.91 -8.39
N GLU A 322 -20.82 9.07 -9.28
CA GLU A 322 -20.20 10.35 -9.55
C GLU A 322 -19.78 10.42 -11.02
N CYS A 323 -20.07 11.55 -11.69
CA CYS A 323 -19.65 11.76 -13.06
C CYS A 323 -19.52 13.27 -13.34
N GLY A 324 -18.30 13.71 -13.63
CA GLY A 324 -18.00 15.11 -13.94
C GLY A 324 -16.70 15.22 -14.75
N PRO A 325 -16.16 16.42 -14.91
CA PRO A 325 -15.00 16.63 -15.78
C PRO A 325 -13.69 16.01 -15.25
N LEU A 326 -13.57 15.78 -13.95
CA LEU A 326 -12.32 15.36 -13.30
C LEU A 326 -12.35 13.93 -12.76
N LYS A 327 -13.54 13.43 -12.42
CA LYS A 327 -13.70 12.13 -11.78
C LYS A 327 -14.99 11.47 -12.18
N LEU A 328 -14.92 10.20 -12.45
CA LEU A 328 -16.03 9.28 -12.60
C LEU A 328 -15.92 8.19 -11.56
N THR A 329 -17.00 7.88 -10.84
CA THR A 329 -17.06 6.74 -9.91
C THR A 329 -18.22 5.84 -10.26
N ILE A 330 -17.95 4.55 -10.37
CA ILE A 330 -18.93 3.50 -10.58
C ILE A 330 -18.92 2.60 -9.36
N HIS A 331 -20.06 2.52 -8.71
CA HIS A 331 -20.31 1.63 -7.59
C HIS A 331 -20.82 0.29 -8.11
N MET A 332 -20.24 -0.81 -7.62
CA MET A 332 -20.60 -2.17 -7.97
C MET A 332 -20.75 -3.03 -6.73
N GLU A 333 -21.77 -3.86 -6.67
CA GLU A 333 -21.96 -4.82 -5.59
C GLU A 333 -22.16 -6.23 -6.14
N TRP A 334 -21.57 -7.20 -5.47
CA TRP A 334 -21.77 -8.61 -5.78
C TRP A 334 -22.22 -9.36 -4.54
N LYS A 335 -23.01 -10.39 -4.76
CA LYS A 335 -23.42 -11.33 -3.74
C LYS A 335 -22.78 -12.70 -3.98
N TYR A 336 -22.32 -13.31 -2.91
CA TYR A 336 -21.88 -14.68 -2.92
C TYR A 336 -22.33 -15.38 -1.63
N MET A 337 -23.29 -16.31 -1.72
CA MET A 337 -23.92 -16.98 -0.59
C MET A 337 -24.48 -15.96 0.42
N ARG A 338 -23.82 -15.81 1.59
CA ARG A 338 -24.16 -14.85 2.65
C ARG A 338 -23.23 -13.64 2.70
N SER A 339 -22.24 -13.59 1.81
CA SER A 339 -21.26 -12.51 1.73
C SER A 339 -21.62 -11.52 0.64
N PHE A 340 -21.20 -10.27 0.84
CA PHE A 340 -21.32 -9.20 -0.12
C PHE A 340 -19.95 -8.59 -0.39
N ILE A 341 -19.73 -8.18 -1.60
CA ILE A 341 -18.54 -7.42 -2.02
C ILE A 341 -19.04 -6.11 -2.57
N SER A 342 -18.50 -5.02 -2.08
CA SER A 342 -18.77 -3.66 -2.54
C SER A 342 -17.47 -3.05 -3.06
N GLN A 343 -17.51 -2.46 -4.25
CA GLN A 343 -16.36 -1.87 -4.93
C GLN A 343 -16.74 -0.55 -5.58
N ASP A 344 -15.94 0.48 -5.33
CA ASP A 344 -15.97 1.73 -6.07
C ASP A 344 -14.80 1.77 -7.06
N MET A 345 -15.13 1.83 -8.35
CA MET A 345 -14.16 2.04 -9.41
C MET A 345 -14.14 3.52 -9.76
N SER A 346 -13.06 4.21 -9.36
CA SER A 346 -12.85 5.62 -9.68
C SER A 346 -11.84 5.78 -10.82
N LEU A 347 -12.19 6.64 -11.76
CA LEU A 347 -11.44 6.93 -12.98
C LEU A 347 -11.17 8.42 -13.10
#